data_53ad6ecef0ece0b73aa24053aa49a279
#
_entry.id   53ad6ecef0ece0b73aa24053aa49a279
#
_cell.length_a   1.000
_cell.length_b   1.000
_cell.length_c   1.000
_cell.angle_alpha   90.00
_cell.angle_beta   90.00
_cell.angle_gamma   90.00
#
_symmetry.space_group_name_H-M   'P 1'
#
loop_
_entity.id
_entity.type
_entity.pdbx_description
1 polymer ?
#
loop_
_entity_poly.entity_id
_entity_poly.type
_entity_poly.pdbx_seq_one_letter_code
_entity_poly.pdbx_strand_id
1 'polypeptide(L)'
;MGDEAYARLEGLGGIVTGAGRGIGEGCASTLAGHGARVLLADLDEALLAETAARIGAAAGEVVAKVTDVRDWPSVEAAAEACVEEFGTIDFVVANAGIGDYSSLSTGDPEQWRRVVETNFLGVLHTVRAVFPRMKERGGGHVVLMASIAGRQTWVGEPVYIATKWAVVGLGWALRKEALEHNVRVTMIEPGMVDTPLVRSTEEGRGELERFAALQVDDVARAVAFALAQPETVAVSEMVITPVGPEL
;
A
#
# COMPACT_ATOMS: atom_id res chain seq x y z
N MET A 1 2.85 22.10 -3.90
CA MET A 1 1.47 22.19 -4.42
C MET A 1 0.65 22.66 -3.25
N GLY A 2 -0.23 23.66 -3.43
CA GLY A 2 -1.08 24.16 -2.34
C GLY A 2 -2.22 23.20 -2.02
N ASP A 3 -2.90 23.39 -0.90
CA ASP A 3 -4.01 22.55 -0.39
C ASP A 3 -5.13 22.30 -1.43
N GLU A 4 -5.33 23.21 -2.38
CA GLU A 4 -6.29 23.05 -3.49
C GLU A 4 -6.03 21.79 -4.36
N ALA A 5 -4.78 21.34 -4.49
CA ALA A 5 -4.46 20.17 -5.31
C ALA A 5 -5.00 18.86 -4.70
N TYR A 6 -5.19 18.82 -3.39
CA TYR A 6 -5.67 17.65 -2.66
C TYR A 6 -7.15 17.72 -2.28
N ALA A 7 -7.85 18.80 -2.63
CA ALA A 7 -9.28 18.96 -2.34
C ALA A 7 -10.16 17.81 -2.89
N ARG A 8 -9.67 17.08 -3.90
CA ARG A 8 -10.35 15.92 -4.46
C ARG A 8 -10.34 14.69 -3.56
N LEU A 9 -9.55 14.69 -2.49
CA LEU A 9 -9.52 13.59 -1.52
C LEU A 9 -10.62 13.72 -0.47
N GLU A 10 -11.15 14.93 -0.29
CA GLU A 10 -12.19 15.22 0.70
C GLU A 10 -13.43 14.35 0.46
N GLY A 11 -13.85 13.64 1.50
CA GLY A 11 -15.03 12.78 1.50
C GLY A 11 -14.87 11.44 0.78
N LEU A 12 -13.74 11.16 0.09
CA LEU A 12 -13.50 9.84 -0.49
C LEU A 12 -13.39 8.78 0.60
N GLY A 13 -14.08 7.64 0.43
CA GLY A 13 -13.96 6.48 1.31
C GLY A 13 -13.00 5.43 0.75
N GLY A 14 -12.12 4.87 1.58
CA GLY A 14 -11.22 3.83 1.07
C GLY A 14 -10.50 3.03 2.14
N ILE A 15 -9.68 2.08 1.69
CA ILE A 15 -8.99 1.11 2.53
C ILE A 15 -7.48 1.25 2.36
N VAL A 16 -6.74 1.20 3.47
CA VAL A 16 -5.29 1.05 3.47
C VAL A 16 -4.93 -0.23 4.20
N THR A 17 -4.29 -1.19 3.52
CA THR A 17 -3.81 -2.44 4.14
C THR A 17 -2.39 -2.28 4.67
N GLY A 18 -2.06 -2.98 5.78
CA GLY A 18 -0.79 -2.78 6.48
C GLY A 18 -0.71 -1.39 7.12
N ALA A 19 -1.84 -0.88 7.62
CA ALA A 19 -1.99 0.49 8.11
C ALA A 19 -1.53 0.71 9.56
N GLY A 20 -1.14 -0.34 10.27
CA GLY A 20 -0.73 -0.25 11.68
C GLY A 20 0.62 0.45 11.88
N ARG A 21 1.47 0.53 10.86
CA ARG A 21 2.79 1.19 10.93
C ARG A 21 3.39 1.48 9.56
N GLY A 22 4.47 2.27 9.55
CA GLY A 22 5.31 2.52 8.37
C GLY A 22 4.55 3.18 7.23
N ILE A 23 4.78 2.71 5.99
CA ILE A 23 4.21 3.34 4.78
C ILE A 23 2.68 3.35 4.83
N GLY A 24 2.04 2.26 5.27
CA GLY A 24 0.58 2.18 5.36
C GLY A 24 -0.01 3.19 6.34
N GLU A 25 0.58 3.32 7.52
CA GLU A 25 0.23 4.36 8.50
C GLU A 25 0.39 5.76 7.92
N GLY A 26 1.55 6.04 7.29
CA GLY A 26 1.80 7.34 6.67
C GLY A 26 0.80 7.68 5.56
N CYS A 27 0.48 6.70 4.70
CA CYS A 27 -0.56 6.87 3.68
C CYS A 27 -1.93 7.18 4.30
N ALA A 28 -2.34 6.39 5.30
CA ALA A 28 -3.61 6.60 5.98
C ALA A 28 -3.68 7.98 6.66
N SER A 29 -2.62 8.37 7.36
CA SER A 29 -2.52 9.67 8.01
C SER A 29 -2.59 10.84 7.02
N THR A 30 -1.84 10.75 5.92
CA THR A 30 -1.84 11.78 4.89
C THR A 30 -3.21 11.90 4.21
N LEU A 31 -3.83 10.77 3.84
CA LEU A 31 -5.14 10.78 3.19
C LEU A 31 -6.24 11.31 4.12
N ALA A 32 -6.27 10.87 5.37
CA ALA A 32 -7.20 11.38 6.37
C ALA A 32 -6.99 12.88 6.65
N GLY A 33 -5.73 13.34 6.70
CA GLY A 33 -5.37 14.75 6.85
C GLY A 33 -5.87 15.64 5.69
N HIS A 34 -6.14 15.05 4.52
CA HIS A 34 -6.77 15.73 3.38
C HIS A 34 -8.27 15.44 3.27
N GLY A 35 -8.92 14.98 4.33
CA GLY A 35 -10.37 14.81 4.41
C GLY A 35 -10.91 13.51 3.84
N ALA A 36 -10.06 12.55 3.47
CA ALA A 36 -10.51 11.19 3.12
C ALA A 36 -10.95 10.41 4.35
N ARG A 37 -11.93 9.52 4.19
CA ARG A 37 -12.40 8.57 5.21
C ARG A 37 -11.66 7.25 4.98
N VAL A 38 -10.91 6.79 5.98
CA VAL A 38 -9.97 5.69 5.77
C VAL A 38 -10.26 4.51 6.70
N LEU A 39 -10.56 3.35 6.12
CA LEU A 39 -10.52 2.09 6.85
C LEU A 39 -9.07 1.61 6.93
N LEU A 40 -8.57 1.55 8.15
CA LEU A 40 -7.24 1.04 8.49
C LEU A 40 -7.34 -0.48 8.65
N ALA A 41 -6.63 -1.23 7.81
CA ALA A 41 -6.61 -2.69 7.86
C ALA A 41 -5.19 -3.18 8.21
N ASP A 42 -5.04 -3.93 9.28
CA ASP A 42 -3.78 -4.54 9.69
C ASP A 42 -4.03 -5.82 10.50
N LEU A 43 -3.05 -6.70 10.52
CA LEU A 43 -3.09 -7.94 11.31
C LEU A 43 -2.89 -7.68 12.81
N ASP A 44 -2.09 -6.66 13.15
CA ASP A 44 -1.74 -6.31 14.53
C ASP A 44 -2.78 -5.35 15.11
N GLU A 45 -3.66 -5.90 15.96
CA GLU A 45 -4.75 -5.16 16.60
C GLU A 45 -4.26 -3.99 17.46
N ALA A 46 -3.15 -4.17 18.19
CA ALA A 46 -2.61 -3.14 19.09
C ALA A 46 -2.06 -1.96 18.28
N LEU A 47 -1.22 -2.21 17.30
CA LEU A 47 -0.68 -1.17 16.42
C LEU A 47 -1.80 -0.45 15.66
N LEU A 48 -2.81 -1.21 15.21
CA LEU A 48 -3.95 -0.65 14.50
C LEU A 48 -4.75 0.31 15.37
N ALA A 49 -5.02 -0.06 16.63
CA ALA A 49 -5.73 0.79 17.59
C ALA A 49 -4.93 2.07 17.93
N GLU A 50 -3.62 1.97 18.12
CA GLU A 50 -2.75 3.12 18.36
C GLU A 50 -2.75 4.09 17.16
N THR A 51 -2.64 3.55 15.97
CA THR A 51 -2.67 4.36 14.73
C THR A 51 -4.02 5.02 14.52
N ALA A 52 -5.12 4.30 14.73
CA ALA A 52 -6.46 4.87 14.63
C ALA A 52 -6.69 6.01 15.62
N ALA A 53 -6.26 5.85 16.87
CA ALA A 53 -6.35 6.88 17.89
C ALA A 53 -5.54 8.13 17.52
N ARG A 54 -4.32 7.95 17.00
CA ARG A 54 -3.43 9.06 16.60
C ARG A 54 -3.99 9.84 15.41
N ILE A 55 -4.46 9.15 14.36
CA ILE A 55 -5.02 9.80 13.17
C ILE A 55 -6.36 10.48 13.51
N GLY A 56 -7.25 9.79 14.23
CA GLY A 56 -8.55 10.32 14.62
C GLY A 56 -8.46 11.58 15.50
N ALA A 57 -7.45 11.66 16.37
CA ALA A 57 -7.21 12.84 17.19
C ALA A 57 -6.67 14.04 16.38
N ALA A 58 -6.01 13.79 15.26
CA ALA A 58 -5.34 14.83 14.47
C ALA A 58 -6.27 15.53 13.47
N ALA A 59 -7.17 14.87 12.78
CA ALA A 59 -8.10 15.47 11.81
C ALA A 59 -8.82 14.49 10.86
N GLY A 60 -8.99 13.20 11.15
CA GLY A 60 -9.50 12.27 10.13
C GLY A 60 -10.63 11.36 10.60
N GLU A 61 -11.56 11.06 9.70
CA GLU A 61 -12.51 9.98 9.92
C GLU A 61 -11.85 8.65 9.57
N VAL A 62 -11.51 7.86 10.60
CA VAL A 62 -10.85 6.56 10.44
C VAL A 62 -11.58 5.47 11.21
N VAL A 63 -11.64 4.29 10.61
CA VAL A 63 -12.18 3.07 11.22
C VAL A 63 -11.10 2.00 11.17
N ALA A 64 -10.93 1.27 12.27
CA ALA A 64 -9.95 0.19 12.39
C ALA A 64 -10.63 -1.17 12.18
N LYS A 65 -10.02 -2.03 11.36
CA LYS A 65 -10.48 -3.40 11.12
C LYS A 65 -9.30 -4.37 11.12
N VAL A 66 -9.23 -5.23 12.11
CA VAL A 66 -8.22 -6.31 12.12
C VAL A 66 -8.40 -7.17 10.87
N THR A 67 -7.33 -7.29 10.08
CA THR A 67 -7.40 -7.92 8.76
C THR A 67 -6.11 -8.67 8.45
N ASP A 68 -6.22 -9.97 8.22
CA ASP A 68 -5.15 -10.76 7.62
C ASP A 68 -5.35 -10.80 6.09
N VAL A 69 -4.47 -10.14 5.36
CA VAL A 69 -4.56 -10.10 3.89
C VAL A 69 -4.38 -11.47 3.23
N ARG A 70 -3.81 -12.45 3.93
CA ARG A 70 -3.63 -13.82 3.45
C ARG A 70 -4.95 -14.61 3.51
N ASP A 71 -5.88 -14.18 4.35
CA ASP A 71 -7.17 -14.82 4.55
C ASP A 71 -8.27 -14.09 3.78
N TRP A 72 -8.81 -14.75 2.75
CA TRP A 72 -9.84 -14.17 1.90
C TRP A 72 -11.08 -13.66 2.67
N PRO A 73 -11.71 -14.44 3.59
CA PRO A 73 -12.83 -13.96 4.38
C PRO A 73 -12.51 -12.71 5.20
N SER A 74 -11.29 -12.59 5.74
CA SER A 74 -10.85 -11.43 6.51
C SER A 74 -10.79 -10.16 5.63
N VAL A 75 -10.27 -10.29 4.42
CA VAL A 75 -10.19 -9.16 3.46
C VAL A 75 -11.57 -8.76 2.95
N GLU A 76 -12.44 -9.72 2.67
CA GLU A 76 -13.82 -9.45 2.25
C GLU A 76 -14.60 -8.70 3.34
N ALA A 77 -14.47 -9.14 4.61
CA ALA A 77 -15.07 -8.46 5.76
C ALA A 77 -14.53 -7.02 5.96
N ALA A 78 -13.28 -6.74 5.60
CA ALA A 78 -12.76 -5.37 5.62
C ALA A 78 -13.38 -4.50 4.52
N ALA A 79 -13.59 -5.07 3.32
CA ALA A 79 -14.26 -4.35 2.23
C ALA A 79 -15.75 -4.09 2.55
N GLU A 80 -16.43 -5.05 3.17
CA GLU A 80 -17.82 -4.88 3.65
C GLU A 80 -17.90 -3.79 4.71
N ALA A 81 -17.03 -3.81 5.72
CA ALA A 81 -16.99 -2.79 6.77
C ALA A 81 -16.74 -1.39 6.19
N CYS A 82 -15.89 -1.26 5.16
CA CYS A 82 -15.67 0.02 4.50
C CYS A 82 -16.94 0.56 3.83
N VAL A 83 -17.71 -0.31 3.18
CA VAL A 83 -18.99 0.06 2.57
C VAL A 83 -20.05 0.40 3.65
N GLU A 84 -20.09 -0.37 4.74
CA GLU A 84 -21.03 -0.11 5.85
C GLU A 84 -20.76 1.25 6.50
N GLU A 85 -19.50 1.60 6.73
CA GLU A 85 -19.12 2.83 7.42
C GLU A 85 -19.17 4.09 6.49
N PHE A 86 -18.68 3.94 5.25
CA PHE A 86 -18.51 5.08 4.36
C PHE A 86 -19.48 5.12 3.18
N GLY A 87 -20.27 4.06 2.97
CA GLY A 87 -21.19 3.94 1.84
C GLY A 87 -20.52 3.62 0.49
N THR A 88 -19.18 3.58 0.44
CA THR A 88 -18.42 3.45 -0.81
C THR A 88 -17.03 2.90 -0.57
N ILE A 89 -16.37 2.43 -1.66
CA ILE A 89 -14.92 2.25 -1.74
C ILE A 89 -14.43 3.01 -2.96
N ASP A 90 -13.95 4.23 -2.75
CA ASP A 90 -13.43 5.09 -3.82
C ASP A 90 -11.98 4.76 -4.14
N PHE A 91 -11.22 4.34 -3.14
CA PHE A 91 -9.83 3.93 -3.33
C PHE A 91 -9.45 2.75 -2.44
N VAL A 92 -8.37 2.08 -2.84
CA VAL A 92 -7.65 1.13 -2.00
C VAL A 92 -6.15 1.34 -2.16
N VAL A 93 -5.43 1.31 -1.04
CA VAL A 93 -3.97 1.22 -1.03
C VAL A 93 -3.60 -0.19 -0.55
N ALA A 94 -3.30 -1.07 -1.50
CA ALA A 94 -2.84 -2.43 -1.24
C ALA A 94 -1.34 -2.39 -0.88
N ASN A 95 -1.07 -2.13 0.41
CA ASN A 95 0.26 -1.85 0.91
C ASN A 95 0.83 -2.96 1.80
N ALA A 96 0.01 -3.78 2.45
CA ALA A 96 0.47 -4.83 3.35
C ALA A 96 1.59 -5.68 2.73
N GLY A 97 2.69 -5.83 3.45
CA GLY A 97 3.86 -6.57 2.96
C GLY A 97 4.88 -6.82 4.05
N ILE A 98 5.69 -7.85 3.84
CA ILE A 98 6.81 -8.24 4.70
C ILE A 98 8.08 -8.42 3.87
N GLY A 99 9.23 -8.22 4.51
CA GLY A 99 10.55 -8.44 3.91
C GLY A 99 11.06 -9.86 4.14
N ASP A 100 12.09 -10.21 3.37
CA ASP A 100 12.90 -11.41 3.56
C ASP A 100 14.32 -11.13 3.04
N TYR A 101 15.27 -11.05 3.93
CA TYR A 101 16.69 -10.80 3.65
C TYR A 101 17.50 -12.11 3.54
N SER A 102 16.88 -13.20 3.07
CA SER A 102 17.53 -14.50 2.96
C SER A 102 17.88 -14.85 1.52
N SER A 103 18.97 -15.62 1.34
CA SER A 103 19.33 -16.20 0.05
C SER A 103 18.58 -17.51 -0.18
N LEU A 104 18.50 -17.97 -1.45
CA LEU A 104 17.90 -19.28 -1.78
C LEU A 104 18.67 -20.47 -1.17
N SER A 105 19.93 -20.28 -0.79
CA SER A 105 20.73 -21.35 -0.18
C SER A 105 20.56 -21.47 1.34
N THR A 106 20.07 -20.40 2.01
CA THR A 106 20.01 -20.34 3.49
C THR A 106 18.64 -19.98 4.03
N GLY A 107 17.72 -19.55 3.18
CA GLY A 107 16.39 -19.07 3.62
C GLY A 107 15.47 -20.20 4.06
N ASP A 108 14.48 -19.84 4.85
CA ASP A 108 13.43 -20.73 5.34
C ASP A 108 12.24 -20.77 4.34
N PRO A 109 11.89 -21.95 3.77
CA PRO A 109 10.76 -22.10 2.86
C PRO A 109 9.42 -21.64 3.45
N GLU A 110 9.22 -21.76 4.78
CA GLU A 110 8.02 -21.27 5.43
C GLU A 110 7.97 -19.73 5.48
N GLN A 111 9.12 -19.07 5.65
CA GLN A 111 9.20 -17.63 5.53
C GLN A 111 8.93 -17.18 4.08
N TRP A 112 9.49 -17.87 3.10
CA TRP A 112 9.21 -17.58 1.68
C TRP A 112 7.73 -17.71 1.35
N ARG A 113 7.07 -18.75 1.86
CA ARG A 113 5.63 -18.94 1.71
C ARG A 113 4.86 -17.74 2.29
N ARG A 114 5.20 -17.32 3.51
CA ARG A 114 4.57 -16.14 4.14
C ARG A 114 4.78 -14.86 3.32
N VAL A 115 5.97 -14.66 2.76
CA VAL A 115 6.27 -13.50 1.89
C VAL A 115 5.39 -13.52 0.64
N VAL A 116 5.28 -14.65 -0.04
CA VAL A 116 4.43 -14.79 -1.24
C VAL A 116 2.96 -14.60 -0.88
N GLU A 117 2.49 -15.23 0.19
CA GLU A 117 1.10 -15.11 0.65
C GLU A 117 0.74 -13.67 1.03
N THR A 118 1.63 -12.95 1.71
CA THR A 118 1.36 -11.56 2.10
C THR A 118 1.51 -10.60 0.94
N ASN A 119 2.67 -10.63 0.26
CA ASN A 119 3.04 -9.57 -0.69
C ASN A 119 2.34 -9.72 -2.05
N PHE A 120 1.89 -10.92 -2.42
CA PHE A 120 1.27 -11.15 -3.70
C PHE A 120 -0.18 -11.67 -3.58
N LEU A 121 -0.42 -12.78 -2.88
CA LEU A 121 -1.80 -13.27 -2.70
C LEU A 121 -2.64 -12.27 -1.90
N GLY A 122 -2.07 -11.63 -0.87
CA GLY A 122 -2.74 -10.58 -0.12
C GLY A 122 -3.14 -9.37 -0.98
N VAL A 123 -2.29 -8.99 -1.94
CA VAL A 123 -2.64 -7.96 -2.94
C VAL A 123 -3.78 -8.44 -3.84
N LEU A 124 -3.73 -9.68 -4.33
CA LEU A 124 -4.81 -10.26 -5.14
C LEU A 124 -6.14 -10.30 -4.37
N HIS A 125 -6.13 -10.74 -3.11
CA HIS A 125 -7.33 -10.73 -2.25
C HIS A 125 -7.86 -9.30 -2.08
N THR A 126 -6.99 -8.35 -1.77
CA THR A 126 -7.36 -6.93 -1.60
C THR A 126 -8.01 -6.38 -2.86
N VAL A 127 -7.39 -6.57 -4.02
CA VAL A 127 -7.95 -6.14 -5.31
C VAL A 127 -9.28 -6.84 -5.59
N ARG A 128 -9.35 -8.16 -5.41
CA ARG A 128 -10.57 -8.94 -5.65
C ARG A 128 -11.75 -8.51 -4.77
N ALA A 129 -11.49 -8.08 -3.54
CA ALA A 129 -12.54 -7.61 -2.64
C ALA A 129 -13.12 -6.25 -3.07
N VAL A 130 -12.31 -5.36 -3.64
CA VAL A 130 -12.73 -3.98 -3.94
C VAL A 130 -13.08 -3.75 -5.41
N PHE A 131 -12.37 -4.38 -6.34
CA PHE A 131 -12.49 -4.10 -7.77
C PHE A 131 -13.90 -4.36 -8.35
N PRO A 132 -14.63 -5.44 -7.99
CA PRO A 132 -16.00 -5.64 -8.45
C PRO A 132 -16.94 -4.53 -8.01
N ARG A 133 -16.76 -4.01 -6.79
CA ARG A 133 -17.57 -2.90 -6.23
C ARG A 133 -17.27 -1.59 -6.97
N MET A 134 -16.00 -1.31 -7.25
CA MET A 134 -15.59 -0.16 -8.06
C MET A 134 -16.11 -0.25 -9.50
N LYS A 135 -16.05 -1.46 -10.08
CA LYS A 135 -16.58 -1.75 -11.43
C LYS A 135 -18.09 -1.51 -11.51
N GLU A 136 -18.85 -2.01 -10.56
CA GLU A 136 -20.30 -1.82 -10.50
C GLU A 136 -20.68 -0.35 -10.36
N ARG A 137 -19.92 0.41 -9.57
CA ARG A 137 -20.09 1.85 -9.40
C ARG A 137 -19.64 2.67 -10.62
N GLY A 138 -18.80 2.12 -11.50
CA GLY A 138 -18.24 2.80 -12.67
C GLY A 138 -17.11 3.77 -12.36
N GLY A 139 -16.32 3.49 -11.31
CA GLY A 139 -15.16 4.31 -10.95
C GLY A 139 -14.48 3.87 -9.66
N GLY A 140 -13.25 4.29 -9.50
CA GLY A 140 -12.43 3.98 -8.32
C GLY A 140 -10.94 4.10 -8.61
N HIS A 141 -10.11 3.86 -7.59
CA HIS A 141 -8.68 3.91 -7.75
C HIS A 141 -7.97 2.81 -6.92
N VAL A 142 -7.30 1.91 -7.59
CA VAL A 142 -6.46 0.88 -6.95
C VAL A 142 -5.01 1.36 -6.96
N VAL A 143 -4.42 1.53 -5.78
CA VAL A 143 -2.99 1.82 -5.59
C VAL A 143 -2.31 0.55 -5.09
N LEU A 144 -1.31 0.09 -5.83
CA LEU A 144 -0.50 -1.09 -5.50
C LEU A 144 0.86 -0.63 -4.98
N MET A 145 1.20 -0.98 -3.75
CA MET A 145 2.53 -0.71 -3.18
C MET A 145 3.51 -1.77 -3.67
N ALA A 146 4.19 -1.46 -4.75
CA ALA A 146 5.28 -2.26 -5.29
C ALA A 146 6.63 -1.90 -4.60
N SER A 147 7.69 -1.75 -5.34
CA SER A 147 9.04 -1.35 -4.93
C SER A 147 9.91 -1.18 -6.17
N ILE A 148 11.06 -0.52 -6.07
CA ILE A 148 12.12 -0.63 -7.09
C ILE A 148 12.57 -2.08 -7.27
N ALA A 149 12.39 -2.95 -6.26
CA ALA A 149 12.55 -4.41 -6.37
C ALA A 149 11.66 -5.06 -7.43
N GLY A 150 10.62 -4.38 -7.90
CA GLY A 150 9.81 -4.79 -9.04
C GLY A 150 10.42 -4.43 -10.40
N ARG A 151 11.58 -3.76 -10.43
CA ARG A 151 12.29 -3.32 -11.64
C ARG A 151 13.76 -3.70 -11.65
N GLN A 152 14.35 -3.82 -10.48
CA GLN A 152 15.78 -4.10 -10.28
C GLN A 152 15.95 -5.36 -9.45
N THR A 153 17.13 -5.94 -9.50
CA THR A 153 17.49 -7.13 -8.74
C THR A 153 18.85 -6.94 -8.07
N TRP A 154 18.99 -7.48 -6.89
CA TRP A 154 20.23 -7.56 -6.12
C TRP A 154 20.34 -8.89 -5.40
N VAL A 155 21.46 -9.12 -4.77
CA VAL A 155 21.72 -10.36 -4.00
C VAL A 155 21.07 -10.24 -2.61
N GLY A 156 20.43 -11.31 -2.14
CA GLY A 156 20.01 -11.43 -0.75
C GLY A 156 18.48 -11.44 -0.53
N GLU A 157 17.66 -11.08 -1.53
CA GLU A 157 16.20 -10.98 -1.36
C GLU A 157 15.40 -11.60 -2.53
N PRO A 158 15.76 -12.77 -3.04
CA PRO A 158 15.19 -13.26 -4.30
C PRO A 158 13.67 -13.46 -4.26
N VAL A 159 13.12 -13.90 -3.13
CA VAL A 159 11.66 -14.14 -3.01
C VAL A 159 10.89 -12.81 -2.87
N TYR A 160 11.40 -11.88 -2.06
CA TYR A 160 10.81 -10.54 -1.97
C TYR A 160 10.80 -9.85 -3.34
N ILE A 161 11.95 -9.82 -4.04
CA ILE A 161 12.08 -9.26 -5.39
C ILE A 161 11.04 -9.90 -6.33
N ALA A 162 10.95 -11.23 -6.35
CA ALA A 162 9.99 -11.93 -7.20
C ALA A 162 8.53 -11.51 -6.92
N THR A 163 8.15 -11.31 -5.64
CA THR A 163 6.80 -10.83 -5.30
C THR A 163 6.56 -9.41 -5.80
N LYS A 164 7.55 -8.53 -5.76
CA LYS A 164 7.42 -7.15 -6.23
C LYS A 164 7.34 -7.07 -7.77
N TRP A 165 8.07 -7.91 -8.49
CA TRP A 165 7.86 -8.10 -9.94
C TRP A 165 6.46 -8.60 -10.26
N ALA A 166 5.93 -9.54 -9.47
CA ALA A 166 4.58 -10.05 -9.63
C ALA A 166 3.53 -8.95 -9.42
N VAL A 167 3.70 -8.06 -8.43
CA VAL A 167 2.80 -6.92 -8.18
C VAL A 167 2.83 -5.92 -9.34
N VAL A 168 4.00 -5.59 -9.90
CA VAL A 168 4.11 -4.72 -11.09
C VAL A 168 3.41 -5.36 -12.29
N GLY A 169 3.66 -6.65 -12.55
CA GLY A 169 3.00 -7.38 -13.63
C GLY A 169 1.47 -7.42 -13.47
N LEU A 170 0.99 -7.65 -12.24
CA LEU A 170 -0.42 -7.58 -11.91
C LEU A 170 -1.00 -6.19 -12.17
N GLY A 171 -0.30 -5.14 -11.77
CA GLY A 171 -0.72 -3.75 -11.97
C GLY A 171 -0.96 -3.43 -13.44
N TRP A 172 -0.04 -3.83 -14.32
CA TRP A 172 -0.19 -3.65 -15.77
C TRP A 172 -1.34 -4.47 -16.37
N ALA A 173 -1.57 -5.70 -15.88
CA ALA A 173 -2.69 -6.53 -16.31
C ALA A 173 -4.03 -5.96 -15.84
N LEU A 174 -4.13 -5.65 -14.54
CA LEU A 174 -5.32 -5.06 -13.93
C LEU A 174 -5.69 -3.72 -14.58
N ARG A 175 -4.69 -2.88 -14.88
CA ARG A 175 -4.93 -1.59 -15.55
C ARG A 175 -5.68 -1.76 -16.87
N LYS A 176 -5.38 -2.79 -17.65
CA LYS A 176 -6.08 -3.06 -18.92
C LYS A 176 -7.54 -3.45 -18.70
N GLU A 177 -7.79 -4.28 -17.70
CA GLU A 177 -9.15 -4.69 -17.33
C GLU A 177 -9.95 -3.52 -16.73
N ALA A 178 -9.30 -2.66 -15.96
CA ALA A 178 -9.91 -1.55 -15.23
C ALA A 178 -10.36 -0.39 -16.13
N LEU A 179 -9.71 -0.19 -17.30
CA LEU A 179 -9.98 0.93 -18.20
C LEU A 179 -11.44 1.02 -18.65
N GLU A 180 -12.09 -0.12 -18.95
CA GLU A 180 -13.48 -0.18 -19.39
C GLU A 180 -14.49 0.21 -18.33
N HIS A 181 -14.03 0.33 -17.06
CA HIS A 181 -14.87 0.59 -15.89
C HIS A 181 -14.54 1.90 -15.18
N ASN A 182 -13.73 2.77 -15.81
CA ASN A 182 -13.23 4.01 -15.22
C ASN A 182 -12.51 3.82 -13.88
N VAL A 183 -11.95 2.65 -13.65
CA VAL A 183 -11.12 2.38 -12.46
C VAL A 183 -9.66 2.65 -12.81
N ARG A 184 -9.03 3.53 -12.03
CA ARG A 184 -7.61 3.84 -12.17
C ARG A 184 -6.77 2.82 -11.43
N VAL A 185 -5.57 2.56 -11.92
CA VAL A 185 -4.59 1.69 -11.26
C VAL A 185 -3.25 2.41 -11.25
N THR A 186 -2.65 2.53 -10.07
CA THR A 186 -1.33 3.15 -9.88
C THR A 186 -0.40 2.16 -9.17
N MET A 187 0.79 1.93 -9.68
CA MET A 187 1.88 1.28 -8.97
C MET A 187 2.78 2.36 -8.35
N ILE A 188 2.99 2.29 -7.04
CA ILE A 188 3.99 3.11 -6.33
C ILE A 188 5.19 2.21 -6.05
N GLU A 189 6.35 2.63 -6.47
CA GLU A 189 7.59 1.85 -6.48
C GLU A 189 8.69 2.59 -5.72
N PRO A 190 8.65 2.58 -4.38
CA PRO A 190 9.67 3.23 -3.57
C PRO A 190 11.01 2.50 -3.65
N GLY A 191 12.08 3.28 -3.56
CA GLY A 191 13.40 2.81 -3.17
C GLY A 191 13.46 2.49 -1.68
N MET A 192 14.65 2.59 -1.08
CA MET A 192 14.82 2.43 0.36
C MET A 192 13.96 3.44 1.11
N VAL A 193 13.14 2.95 2.05
CA VAL A 193 12.31 3.78 2.94
C VAL A 193 12.64 3.46 4.39
N ASP A 194 12.91 4.46 5.18
CA ASP A 194 13.15 4.30 6.62
C ASP A 194 11.87 3.92 7.35
N THR A 195 11.70 2.63 7.60
CA THR A 195 10.50 2.04 8.19
C THR A 195 10.82 1.06 9.30
N PRO A 196 9.86 0.76 10.20
CA PRO A 196 10.02 -0.31 11.18
C PRO A 196 10.34 -1.68 10.53
N LEU A 197 9.86 -1.94 9.32
CA LEU A 197 10.17 -3.16 8.57
C LEU A 197 11.67 -3.27 8.29
N VAL A 198 12.28 -2.23 7.71
CA VAL A 198 13.72 -2.21 7.42
C VAL A 198 14.54 -2.22 8.70
N ARG A 199 14.15 -1.45 9.71
CA ARG A 199 14.84 -1.40 11.01
C ARG A 199 14.74 -2.69 11.82
N SER A 200 13.86 -3.62 11.48
CA SER A 200 13.63 -4.86 12.23
C SER A 200 14.78 -5.87 12.11
N THR A 201 15.59 -5.78 11.07
CA THR A 201 16.71 -6.68 10.82
C THR A 201 18.05 -5.95 10.96
N GLU A 202 19.13 -6.72 11.17
CA GLU A 202 20.51 -6.16 11.23
C GLU A 202 20.94 -5.68 9.84
N GLU A 203 20.63 -6.45 8.81
CA GLU A 203 20.90 -6.14 7.41
C GLU A 203 20.23 -4.82 7.01
N GLY A 204 18.94 -4.66 7.27
CA GLY A 204 18.21 -3.44 6.94
C GLY A 204 18.72 -2.21 7.67
N ARG A 205 19.11 -2.34 8.97
CA ARG A 205 19.76 -1.24 9.68
C ARG A 205 21.10 -0.87 9.06
N GLY A 206 21.90 -1.87 8.67
CA GLY A 206 23.18 -1.67 7.99
C GLY A 206 23.01 -0.98 6.61
N GLU A 207 21.92 -1.28 5.91
CA GLU A 207 21.59 -0.61 4.65
C GLU A 207 21.21 0.86 4.87
N LEU A 208 20.41 1.18 5.90
CA LEU A 208 20.08 2.56 6.26
C LEU A 208 21.29 3.40 6.66
N GLU A 209 22.37 2.79 7.13
CA GLU A 209 23.64 3.50 7.41
C GLU A 209 24.47 3.77 6.15
N ARG A 210 24.29 2.95 5.10
CA ARG A 210 25.12 2.97 3.88
C ARG A 210 24.48 3.72 2.73
N PHE A 211 23.16 3.70 2.64
CA PHE A 211 22.39 4.23 1.53
C PHE A 211 21.46 5.34 1.99
N ALA A 212 21.12 6.24 1.08
CA ALA A 212 20.09 7.24 1.32
C ALA A 212 18.71 6.56 1.42
N ALA A 213 17.85 7.06 2.29
CA ALA A 213 16.50 6.54 2.47
C ALA A 213 15.46 7.65 2.38
N LEU A 214 14.32 7.31 1.76
CA LEU A 214 13.10 8.11 1.81
C LEU A 214 12.52 8.04 3.23
N GLN A 215 11.76 9.07 3.58
CA GLN A 215 10.87 9.02 4.73
C GLN A 215 9.50 8.48 4.32
N VAL A 216 8.76 7.95 5.27
CA VAL A 216 7.38 7.45 5.05
C VAL A 216 6.51 8.51 4.38
N ASP A 217 6.63 9.77 4.78
CA ASP A 217 5.88 10.90 4.22
C ASP A 217 6.17 11.16 2.74
N ASP A 218 7.36 10.81 2.25
CA ASP A 218 7.68 10.97 0.82
C ASP A 218 6.82 10.04 -0.02
N VAL A 219 6.63 8.80 0.44
CA VAL A 219 5.78 7.80 -0.22
C VAL A 219 4.30 8.15 -0.05
N ALA A 220 3.89 8.58 1.14
CA ALA A 220 2.51 8.98 1.42
C ALA A 220 2.05 10.15 0.53
N ARG A 221 2.91 11.17 0.33
CA ARG A 221 2.64 12.27 -0.60
C ARG A 221 2.48 11.81 -2.05
N ALA A 222 3.25 10.82 -2.48
CA ALA A 222 3.12 10.27 -3.83
C ALA A 222 1.79 9.51 -4.03
N VAL A 223 1.36 8.75 -3.02
CA VAL A 223 0.03 8.11 -3.02
C VAL A 223 -1.07 9.17 -3.09
N ALA A 224 -1.02 10.19 -2.21
CA ALA A 224 -2.00 11.27 -2.20
C ALA A 224 -2.02 12.04 -3.53
N PHE A 225 -0.84 12.31 -4.12
CA PHE A 225 -0.74 12.93 -5.45
C PHE A 225 -1.46 12.10 -6.53
N ALA A 226 -1.22 10.79 -6.58
CA ALA A 226 -1.85 9.92 -7.56
C ALA A 226 -3.38 9.88 -7.41
N LEU A 227 -3.87 9.77 -6.17
CA LEU A 227 -5.30 9.73 -5.87
C LEU A 227 -6.00 11.05 -6.18
N ALA A 228 -5.36 12.19 -5.92
CA ALA A 228 -5.92 13.53 -6.13
C ALA A 228 -6.00 13.97 -7.59
N GLN A 229 -5.48 13.19 -8.56
CA GLN A 229 -5.59 13.54 -9.97
C GLN A 229 -7.04 13.52 -10.44
N PRO A 230 -7.40 14.33 -11.45
CA PRO A 230 -8.71 14.26 -12.09
C PRO A 230 -9.06 12.83 -12.55
N GLU A 231 -10.33 12.47 -12.54
CA GLU A 231 -10.79 11.12 -12.94
C GLU A 231 -10.35 10.72 -14.35
N THR A 232 -10.12 11.69 -15.21
CA THR A 232 -9.62 11.49 -16.57
C THR A 232 -8.11 11.24 -16.65
N VAL A 233 -7.40 11.34 -15.52
CA VAL A 233 -5.94 11.20 -15.44
C VAL A 233 -5.57 10.01 -14.57
N ALA A 234 -4.83 9.07 -15.13
CA ALA A 234 -4.24 7.96 -14.40
C ALA A 234 -2.71 8.09 -14.36
N VAL A 235 -2.16 8.22 -13.16
CA VAL A 235 -0.72 8.02 -12.92
C VAL A 235 -0.50 6.51 -12.88
N SER A 236 0.05 5.92 -13.93
CA SER A 236 0.15 4.46 -14.03
C SER A 236 1.24 3.88 -13.14
N GLU A 237 2.37 4.56 -13.06
CA GLU A 237 3.54 4.18 -12.25
C GLU A 237 4.20 5.41 -11.68
N MET A 238 4.75 5.26 -10.49
CA MET A 238 5.59 6.28 -9.86
C MET A 238 6.76 5.62 -9.14
N VAL A 239 7.95 5.74 -9.71
CA VAL A 239 9.20 5.33 -9.09
C VAL A 239 9.72 6.50 -8.25
N ILE A 240 10.00 6.24 -6.98
CA ILE A 240 10.45 7.26 -6.04
C ILE A 240 11.72 6.75 -5.36
N THR A 241 12.83 7.42 -5.59
CA THR A 241 14.11 7.06 -4.98
C THR A 241 14.69 8.23 -4.19
N PRO A 242 15.50 7.97 -3.16
CA PRO A 242 16.22 9.02 -2.46
C PRO A 242 17.26 9.65 -3.38
N VAL A 243 17.62 10.88 -3.09
CA VAL A 243 18.77 11.54 -3.74
C VAL A 243 20.02 11.20 -2.94
N GLY A 244 20.86 10.33 -3.49
CA GLY A 244 22.09 9.87 -2.83
C GLY A 244 22.52 8.49 -3.30
N PRO A 245 23.44 7.83 -2.58
CA PRO A 245 23.82 6.46 -2.88
C PRO A 245 22.60 5.53 -2.82
N GLU A 246 22.40 4.74 -3.90
CA GLU A 246 21.31 3.76 -4.02
C GLU A 246 21.84 2.33 -3.79
N LEU A 247 20.92 1.40 -3.51
CA LEU A 247 21.17 -0.04 -3.41
C LEU A 247 21.74 -0.61 -4.72
#